data_e47a531463f76331e029656c54492d36
#
_entry.id   e47a531463f76331e029656c54492d36
#
_cell.length_a   1.000
_cell.length_b   1.000
_cell.length_c   1.000
_cell.angle_alpha   90.00
_cell.angle_beta   90.00
_cell.angle_gamma   90.00
#
_symmetry.space_group_name_H-M   'P 1'
#
loop_
_entity.id
_entity.type
_entity.pdbx_description
1 polymer ?
#
loop_
_entity_poly.entity_id
_entity_poly.type
_entity_poly.pdbx_seq_one_letter_code
_entity_poly.pdbx_strand_id
1 'polypeptide(L)'
;MVSKKVIVGGVAAVIVIGGVTAGLMNSGSTSKDKKDSFSVAMVTSETGIDDESFNQSAWGGLQAYGKDNKLSKGTNGYDYFQSKSQADFIPNFSQAVTAKFDMVAGIGYNLHQATVTTAEKNPKTKFVLIDDVDTKKTKNVASVMFRSEQSSYLVGVASAKKAQELGQHKVAFIGGMKGNVIDAFEAGYTAGVKSVDPNMEVDVRYADSFSDAAKGQMLTNALIANNEHVIFQAAGAVGKGVFTEAKAVNSKLPNDSKDKVYVSGVDMDQTAMGDYKDVNGKKSNFVLTNSLTNVGQGLKLIAEQSKRGDFPGGKVTSYDLKDGGVGITTKGLNAEEKAATDKAKQAIEDGKVKVPNHPAGSEYNQNF
;
A
#
# COMPACT_ATOMS: atom_id res chain seq x y z
N MET A 1 0.80 62.28 23.40
CA MET A 1 1.98 63.09 23.25
C MET A 1 2.90 62.34 22.30
N VAL A 2 2.97 62.83 21.06
CA VAL A 2 4.12 63.43 20.39
C VAL A 2 5.25 62.43 20.14
N SER A 3 5.78 62.13 18.94
CA SER A 3 5.83 62.87 17.66
C SER A 3 6.41 62.00 16.55
N LYS A 4 5.97 62.24 15.35
CA LYS A 4 6.50 61.77 14.04
C LYS A 4 7.95 62.21 13.83
N LYS A 5 8.75 61.48 13.04
CA LYS A 5 9.59 62.11 12.02
C LYS A 5 9.79 61.18 10.81
N VAL A 6 9.34 61.67 9.68
CA VAL A 6 9.60 61.25 8.29
C VAL A 6 10.88 61.96 7.86
N ILE A 7 11.77 61.31 7.12
CA ILE A 7 12.78 61.96 6.27
C ILE A 7 12.76 61.28 4.90
N VAL A 8 12.48 62.07 3.88
CA VAL A 8 12.53 61.80 2.44
C VAL A 8 13.84 62.38 1.87
N GLY A 9 14.36 61.75 0.84
CA GLY A 9 15.37 62.27 -0.09
C GLY A 9 16.42 61.25 -0.42
N GLY A 10 16.85 61.06 -1.63
CA GLY A 10 16.65 61.71 -2.91
C GLY A 10 17.45 60.96 -3.98
N VAL A 11 16.99 61.11 -5.18
CA VAL A 11 17.48 60.53 -6.46
C VAL A 11 18.88 61.04 -6.80
N ALA A 12 19.74 60.15 -7.39
CA ALA A 12 20.74 60.60 -8.34
C ALA A 12 21.02 59.49 -9.38
N ALA A 13 20.59 59.73 -10.60
CA ALA A 13 20.96 59.01 -11.79
C ALA A 13 22.33 59.46 -12.29
N VAL A 14 23.18 58.50 -12.69
CA VAL A 14 24.33 58.83 -13.52
C VAL A 14 24.35 57.86 -14.72
N ILE A 15 24.11 58.45 -15.88
CA ILE A 15 24.27 57.82 -17.20
C ILE A 15 25.75 58.01 -17.60
N VAL A 16 26.43 56.94 -17.98
CA VAL A 16 27.67 57.07 -18.77
C VAL A 16 27.54 56.13 -19.98
N ILE A 17 27.55 56.76 -21.13
CA ILE A 17 27.59 56.16 -22.48
C ILE A 17 29.08 56.01 -22.85
N GLY A 18 29.39 54.88 -23.47
CA GLY A 18 30.58 54.83 -24.30
C GLY A 18 31.25 53.47 -24.47
N GLY A 19 31.25 52.96 -25.70
CA GLY A 19 32.32 52.14 -26.19
C GLY A 19 31.94 50.78 -26.76
N VAL A 20 31.59 50.73 -28.06
CA VAL A 20 31.49 49.55 -28.91
C VAL A 20 32.89 49.00 -29.19
N THR A 21 33.12 47.70 -28.91
CA THR A 21 34.04 46.88 -29.71
C THR A 21 33.47 45.48 -29.90
N ALA A 22 33.28 45.12 -31.14
CA ALA A 22 32.86 43.80 -31.57
C ALA A 22 33.97 42.76 -31.34
N GLY A 23 33.63 41.67 -30.72
CA GLY A 23 34.42 40.46 -30.64
C GLY A 23 33.54 39.27 -30.83
N LEU A 24 33.43 38.79 -32.05
CA LEU A 24 32.84 37.48 -32.37
C LEU A 24 33.73 36.40 -31.74
N MET A 25 33.19 35.69 -30.72
CA MET A 25 33.60 34.33 -30.45
C MET A 25 32.34 33.49 -30.15
N ASN A 26 32.02 32.72 -31.19
CA ASN A 26 31.08 31.63 -31.20
C ASN A 26 31.62 30.54 -30.26
N SER A 27 30.98 30.32 -29.12
CA SER A 27 31.09 29.09 -28.36
C SER A 27 29.66 28.69 -27.97
N GLY A 28 29.05 27.92 -28.88
CA GLY A 28 27.82 27.21 -28.59
C GLY A 28 28.02 26.24 -27.44
N SER A 29 27.80 26.74 -26.25
CA SER A 29 27.54 25.91 -25.08
C SER A 29 26.07 25.55 -25.13
N THR A 30 25.75 24.46 -25.78
CA THR A 30 24.52 23.74 -25.49
C THR A 30 24.65 23.21 -24.07
N SER A 31 24.25 24.03 -23.10
CA SER A 31 23.92 23.54 -21.78
C SER A 31 22.75 22.55 -22.00
N LYS A 32 23.08 21.27 -22.10
CA LYS A 32 22.11 20.24 -21.73
C LYS A 32 21.79 20.54 -20.28
N ASP A 33 20.64 21.17 -20.03
CA ASP A 33 20.01 21.16 -18.72
C ASP A 33 19.88 19.70 -18.33
N LYS A 34 20.90 19.18 -17.64
CA LYS A 34 20.78 17.94 -16.90
C LYS A 34 19.77 18.28 -15.81
N LYS A 35 18.55 17.76 -15.97
CA LYS A 35 17.57 17.70 -14.89
C LYS A 35 18.26 16.92 -13.76
N ASP A 36 18.79 17.61 -12.76
CA ASP A 36 19.53 17.01 -11.64
C ASP A 36 18.63 16.14 -10.74
N SER A 37 17.33 16.10 -11.02
CA SER A 37 16.33 15.39 -10.24
C SER A 37 15.62 14.34 -11.08
N PHE A 38 15.53 13.09 -10.58
CA PHE A 38 14.68 12.04 -11.14
C PHE A 38 13.30 12.16 -10.50
N SER A 39 12.30 12.57 -11.30
CA SER A 39 10.94 12.84 -10.84
C SER A 39 10.05 11.61 -10.96
N VAL A 40 9.19 11.41 -9.96
CA VAL A 40 8.33 10.22 -9.88
C VAL A 40 6.88 10.62 -9.59
N ALA A 41 5.96 10.09 -10.37
CA ALA A 41 4.52 10.20 -10.08
C ALA A 41 3.92 8.83 -9.78
N MET A 42 2.80 8.83 -9.08
CA MET A 42 1.94 7.66 -8.97
C MET A 42 0.51 7.98 -9.39
N VAL A 43 -0.17 7.01 -9.97
CA VAL A 43 -1.62 7.04 -10.25
C VAL A 43 -2.28 6.09 -9.28
N THR A 44 -3.26 6.60 -8.51
CA THR A 44 -3.96 5.77 -7.50
C THR A 44 -5.06 4.94 -8.12
N SER A 45 -5.45 3.86 -7.43
CA SER A 45 -6.75 3.23 -7.62
C SER A 45 -7.89 4.18 -7.18
N GLU A 46 -9.13 3.73 -7.24
CA GLU A 46 -10.31 4.55 -6.94
C GLU A 46 -10.42 4.98 -5.48
N THR A 47 -9.71 4.29 -4.57
CA THR A 47 -9.76 4.59 -3.13
C THR A 47 -8.94 5.80 -2.72
N GLY A 48 -8.01 6.25 -3.57
CA GLY A 48 -7.17 7.42 -3.32
C GLY A 48 -6.16 7.25 -2.18
N ILE A 49 -5.41 8.32 -1.87
CA ILE A 49 -4.30 8.27 -0.91
C ILE A 49 -4.73 8.26 0.57
N ASP A 50 -6.02 8.42 0.86
CA ASP A 50 -6.59 8.44 2.22
C ASP A 50 -7.34 7.12 2.54
N ASP A 51 -6.95 6.02 1.86
CA ASP A 51 -7.59 4.71 2.03
C ASP A 51 -7.23 4.00 3.34
N GLU A 52 -6.24 4.52 4.08
CA GLU A 52 -5.65 3.89 5.27
C GLU A 52 -5.12 2.48 4.98
N SER A 53 -4.68 2.23 3.75
CA SER A 53 -4.24 0.94 3.23
C SER A 53 -3.19 1.13 2.11
N PHE A 54 -3.41 0.51 0.96
CA PHE A 54 -2.48 0.30 -0.13
C PHE A 54 -1.96 1.60 -0.79
N ASN A 55 -2.86 2.50 -1.20
CA ASN A 55 -2.45 3.74 -1.86
C ASN A 55 -1.78 4.70 -0.88
N GLN A 56 -2.24 4.77 0.37
CA GLN A 56 -1.59 5.57 1.41
C GLN A 56 -0.18 5.07 1.70
N SER A 57 0.03 3.75 1.75
CA SER A 57 1.36 3.13 1.88
C SER A 57 2.28 3.54 0.72
N ALA A 58 1.81 3.44 -0.53
CA ALA A 58 2.55 3.85 -1.72
C ALA A 58 2.93 5.33 -1.67
N TRP A 59 1.97 6.20 -1.29
CA TRP A 59 2.21 7.64 -1.15
C TRP A 59 3.26 7.95 -0.08
N GLY A 60 3.20 7.28 1.07
CA GLY A 60 4.22 7.40 2.13
C GLY A 60 5.63 7.07 1.63
N GLY A 61 5.76 6.02 0.82
CA GLY A 61 7.03 5.66 0.19
C GLY A 61 7.53 6.71 -0.80
N LEU A 62 6.63 7.30 -1.57
CA LEU A 62 6.99 8.35 -2.52
C LEU A 62 7.38 9.66 -1.81
N GLN A 63 6.73 9.99 -0.68
CA GLN A 63 7.13 11.08 0.20
C GLN A 63 8.53 10.84 0.80
N ALA A 64 8.81 9.60 1.24
CA ALA A 64 10.12 9.22 1.75
C ALA A 64 11.21 9.33 0.65
N TYR A 65 10.91 8.88 -0.57
CA TYR A 65 11.77 9.09 -1.74
C TYR A 65 12.07 10.58 -1.94
N GLY A 66 11.05 11.43 -1.93
CA GLY A 66 11.20 12.88 -2.07
C GLY A 66 12.08 13.49 -1.00
N LYS A 67 11.86 13.11 0.26
CA LYS A 67 12.67 13.57 1.41
C LYS A 67 14.15 13.19 1.27
N ASP A 68 14.43 11.92 0.97
CA ASP A 68 15.81 11.42 0.89
C ASP A 68 16.57 12.04 -0.28
N ASN A 69 15.86 12.40 -1.36
CA ASN A 69 16.42 13.03 -2.54
C ASN A 69 16.31 14.56 -2.55
N LYS A 70 15.82 15.17 -1.44
CA LYS A 70 15.61 16.64 -1.31
C LYS A 70 14.72 17.21 -2.42
N LEU A 71 13.71 16.44 -2.81
CA LEU A 71 12.73 16.83 -3.83
C LEU A 71 11.49 17.41 -3.17
N SER A 72 10.89 18.40 -3.83
CA SER A 72 9.58 18.93 -3.43
C SER A 72 8.44 18.24 -4.17
N LYS A 73 7.24 18.26 -3.59
CA LYS A 73 6.03 17.83 -4.29
C LYS A 73 5.82 18.69 -5.55
N GLY A 74 5.48 18.06 -6.65
CA GLY A 74 5.24 18.67 -7.97
C GLY A 74 6.08 18.05 -9.09
N THR A 75 5.98 18.58 -10.30
CA THR A 75 6.45 17.99 -11.55
C THR A 75 7.96 17.75 -11.63
N ASN A 76 8.77 18.49 -10.89
CA ASN A 76 10.23 18.29 -10.85
C ASN A 76 10.69 17.41 -9.67
N GLY A 77 9.78 16.82 -8.94
CA GLY A 77 10.06 16.01 -7.77
C GLY A 77 9.18 14.77 -7.71
N TYR A 78 8.15 14.81 -6.88
CA TYR A 78 7.22 13.69 -6.74
C TYR A 78 5.78 14.19 -6.60
N ASP A 79 4.82 13.44 -7.16
CA ASP A 79 3.40 13.79 -7.05
C ASP A 79 2.51 12.56 -7.22
N TYR A 80 1.19 12.74 -7.04
CA TYR A 80 0.20 11.72 -7.32
C TYR A 80 -0.94 12.28 -8.18
N PHE A 81 -1.58 11.39 -8.92
CA PHE A 81 -2.80 11.64 -9.69
C PHE A 81 -3.88 10.72 -9.14
N GLN A 82 -4.87 11.31 -8.49
CA GLN A 82 -5.92 10.53 -7.83
C GLN A 82 -7.03 10.19 -8.81
N SER A 83 -7.38 8.91 -8.88
CA SER A 83 -8.50 8.39 -9.64
C SER A 83 -9.73 8.25 -8.74
N LYS A 84 -10.91 8.51 -9.30
CA LYS A 84 -12.21 8.29 -8.66
C LYS A 84 -12.95 7.10 -9.27
N SER A 85 -12.52 6.69 -10.46
CA SER A 85 -13.05 5.57 -11.22
C SER A 85 -11.99 5.04 -12.17
N GLN A 86 -12.20 3.85 -12.74
CA GLN A 86 -11.31 3.28 -13.75
C GLN A 86 -11.21 4.14 -15.02
N ALA A 87 -12.24 4.94 -15.32
CA ALA A 87 -12.22 5.86 -16.44
C ALA A 87 -11.15 6.96 -16.29
N ASP A 88 -10.71 7.25 -15.07
CA ASP A 88 -9.69 8.25 -14.78
C ASP A 88 -8.26 7.73 -14.99
N PHE A 89 -8.04 6.41 -15.05
CA PHE A 89 -6.69 5.82 -15.07
C PHE A 89 -5.86 6.32 -16.25
N ILE A 90 -6.31 6.11 -17.49
CA ILE A 90 -5.59 6.55 -18.70
C ILE A 90 -5.42 8.08 -18.73
N PRO A 91 -6.43 8.92 -18.47
CA PRO A 91 -6.27 10.36 -18.32
C PRO A 91 -5.18 10.76 -17.31
N ASN A 92 -5.17 10.16 -16.12
CA ASN A 92 -4.18 10.45 -15.08
C ASN A 92 -2.75 10.07 -15.50
N PHE A 93 -2.56 8.88 -16.10
CA PHE A 93 -1.27 8.52 -16.69
C PHE A 93 -0.83 9.51 -17.77
N SER A 94 -1.75 9.92 -18.64
CA SER A 94 -1.46 10.89 -19.71
C SER A 94 -1.07 12.25 -19.15
N GLN A 95 -1.70 12.70 -18.07
CA GLN A 95 -1.32 13.95 -17.38
C GLN A 95 0.10 13.84 -16.79
N ALA A 96 0.44 12.71 -16.12
CA ALA A 96 1.76 12.49 -15.56
C ALA A 96 2.85 12.48 -16.65
N VAL A 97 2.59 11.85 -17.79
CA VAL A 97 3.50 11.85 -18.96
C VAL A 97 3.65 13.26 -19.53
N THR A 98 2.55 13.99 -19.70
CA THR A 98 2.55 15.37 -20.22
C THR A 98 3.31 16.31 -19.28
N ALA A 99 3.22 16.09 -17.96
CA ALA A 99 3.97 16.80 -16.95
C ALA A 99 5.46 16.41 -16.89
N LYS A 100 5.90 15.45 -17.75
CA LYS A 100 7.29 15.02 -17.93
C LYS A 100 7.93 14.39 -16.68
N PHE A 101 7.15 13.61 -15.91
CA PHE A 101 7.73 12.75 -14.91
C PHE A 101 8.63 11.68 -15.55
N ASP A 102 9.78 11.40 -14.92
CA ASP A 102 10.73 10.41 -15.42
C ASP A 102 10.22 8.97 -15.23
N MET A 103 9.41 8.77 -14.18
CA MET A 103 8.78 7.49 -13.86
C MET A 103 7.34 7.70 -13.37
N VAL A 104 6.42 6.85 -13.81
CA VAL A 104 5.00 6.87 -13.37
C VAL A 104 4.61 5.47 -12.90
N ALA A 105 4.13 5.36 -11.66
CA ALA A 105 3.69 4.10 -11.08
C ALA A 105 2.16 3.98 -11.05
N GLY A 106 1.62 2.86 -11.53
CA GLY A 106 0.24 2.46 -11.33
C GLY A 106 0.11 1.63 -10.05
N ILE A 107 -0.73 2.09 -9.12
CA ILE A 107 -0.85 1.49 -7.79
C ILE A 107 -2.04 0.54 -7.75
N GLY A 108 -1.75 -0.74 -7.95
CA GLY A 108 -2.71 -1.83 -7.90
C GLY A 108 -2.96 -2.50 -9.27
N TYR A 109 -3.34 -3.77 -9.22
CA TYR A 109 -3.52 -4.63 -10.41
C TYR A 109 -4.59 -4.10 -11.39
N ASN A 110 -5.61 -3.40 -10.90
CA ASN A 110 -6.67 -2.80 -11.73
C ASN A 110 -6.16 -1.70 -12.67
N LEU A 111 -4.95 -1.16 -12.43
CA LEU A 111 -4.29 -0.21 -13.32
C LEU A 111 -3.46 -0.87 -14.43
N HIS A 112 -3.41 -2.21 -14.51
CA HIS A 112 -2.60 -2.94 -15.49
C HIS A 112 -2.79 -2.43 -16.92
N GLN A 113 -4.03 -2.50 -17.41
CA GLN A 113 -4.33 -2.14 -18.81
C GLN A 113 -3.96 -0.68 -19.11
N ALA A 114 -4.23 0.24 -18.16
CA ALA A 114 -3.92 1.66 -18.33
C ALA A 114 -2.40 1.90 -18.32
N THR A 115 -1.66 1.22 -17.41
CA THR A 115 -0.20 1.30 -17.33
C THR A 115 0.45 0.83 -18.63
N VAL A 116 0.13 -0.39 -19.08
CA VAL A 116 0.75 -0.99 -20.27
C VAL A 116 0.38 -0.21 -21.52
N THR A 117 -0.91 0.14 -21.71
CA THR A 117 -1.37 0.92 -22.88
C THR A 117 -0.69 2.28 -22.95
N THR A 118 -0.49 2.96 -21.82
CA THR A 118 0.20 4.26 -21.80
C THR A 118 1.69 4.10 -22.03
N ALA A 119 2.31 3.05 -21.49
CA ALA A 119 3.73 2.76 -21.66
C ALA A 119 4.08 2.48 -23.13
N GLU A 120 3.28 1.68 -23.83
CA GLU A 120 3.48 1.38 -25.27
C GLU A 120 3.49 2.66 -26.12
N LYS A 121 2.67 3.66 -25.78
CA LYS A 121 2.60 4.96 -26.48
C LYS A 121 3.71 5.93 -26.08
N ASN A 122 4.38 5.69 -24.95
CA ASN A 122 5.35 6.62 -24.37
C ASN A 122 6.68 5.92 -24.01
N PRO A 123 7.44 5.41 -24.98
CA PRO A 123 8.60 4.54 -24.74
C PRO A 123 9.78 5.22 -24.01
N LYS A 124 9.76 6.55 -23.88
CA LYS A 124 10.80 7.32 -23.16
C LYS A 124 10.52 7.48 -21.68
N THR A 125 9.26 7.31 -21.24
CA THR A 125 8.85 7.36 -19.83
C THR A 125 8.93 5.96 -19.25
N LYS A 126 9.40 5.84 -18.01
CA LYS A 126 9.43 4.59 -17.25
C LYS A 126 8.11 4.40 -16.54
N PHE A 127 7.60 3.19 -16.55
CA PHE A 127 6.37 2.83 -15.83
C PHE A 127 6.61 1.70 -14.84
N VAL A 128 5.91 1.76 -13.72
CA VAL A 128 5.90 0.69 -12.72
C VAL A 128 4.47 0.21 -12.55
N LEU A 129 4.28 -1.09 -12.64
CA LEU A 129 3.01 -1.76 -12.36
C LEU A 129 3.14 -2.47 -11.02
N ILE A 130 2.32 -2.07 -10.05
CA ILE A 130 2.29 -2.65 -8.70
C ILE A 130 1.16 -3.68 -8.62
N ASP A 131 1.45 -4.84 -8.03
CA ASP A 131 0.55 -5.98 -7.82
C ASP A 131 0.00 -6.64 -9.09
N ASP A 132 0.71 -6.47 -10.20
CA ASP A 132 0.44 -7.28 -11.40
C ASP A 132 1.69 -7.40 -12.28
N VAL A 133 1.63 -8.30 -13.27
CA VAL A 133 2.75 -8.61 -14.16
C VAL A 133 2.41 -8.28 -15.61
N ASP A 134 3.21 -7.41 -16.21
CA ASP A 134 3.19 -7.24 -17.66
C ASP A 134 3.82 -8.45 -18.35
N THR A 135 2.96 -9.39 -18.76
CA THR A 135 3.36 -10.63 -19.45
C THR A 135 3.99 -10.38 -20.82
N LYS A 136 3.74 -9.22 -21.45
CA LYS A 136 4.38 -8.81 -22.71
C LYS A 136 5.83 -8.38 -22.52
N LYS A 137 6.27 -8.16 -21.28
CA LYS A 137 7.62 -7.70 -20.93
C LYS A 137 8.00 -6.40 -21.63
N THR A 138 7.09 -5.45 -21.63
CA THR A 138 7.27 -4.12 -22.23
C THR A 138 8.51 -3.44 -21.65
N LYS A 139 9.46 -3.05 -22.48
CA LYS A 139 10.82 -2.62 -22.05
C LYS A 139 10.84 -1.43 -21.08
N ASN A 140 9.82 -0.60 -21.08
CA ASN A 140 9.68 0.54 -20.18
C ASN A 140 8.62 0.33 -19.07
N VAL A 141 8.23 -0.93 -18.81
CA VAL A 141 7.39 -1.31 -17.68
C VAL A 141 8.17 -2.24 -16.75
N ALA A 142 8.25 -1.91 -15.47
CA ALA A 142 8.72 -2.79 -14.41
C ALA A 142 7.52 -3.28 -13.60
N SER A 143 7.43 -4.59 -13.39
CA SER A 143 6.38 -5.21 -12.56
C SER A 143 6.90 -5.45 -11.15
N VAL A 144 6.11 -5.10 -10.13
CA VAL A 144 6.45 -5.28 -8.72
C VAL A 144 5.35 -6.07 -8.03
N MET A 145 5.73 -7.20 -7.44
CA MET A 145 4.85 -8.12 -6.74
C MET A 145 5.23 -8.23 -5.27
N PHE A 146 4.28 -8.58 -4.44
CA PHE A 146 4.49 -8.86 -3.02
C PHE A 146 3.97 -10.26 -2.68
N ARG A 147 4.74 -11.01 -1.90
CA ARG A 147 4.37 -12.37 -1.46
C ARG A 147 3.39 -12.29 -0.28
N SER A 148 2.21 -11.69 -0.55
CA SER A 148 1.18 -11.40 0.46
C SER A 148 0.63 -12.66 1.13
N GLU A 149 0.66 -13.80 0.45
CA GLU A 149 0.33 -15.10 1.04
C GLU A 149 1.21 -15.44 2.25
N GLN A 150 2.47 -14.99 2.27
CA GLN A 150 3.38 -15.29 3.38
C GLN A 150 3.01 -14.51 4.65
N SER A 151 2.75 -13.20 4.55
CA SER A 151 2.27 -12.42 5.71
C SER A 151 0.89 -12.86 6.15
N SER A 152 0.01 -13.16 5.20
CA SER A 152 -1.34 -13.65 5.44
C SER A 152 -1.35 -15.00 6.18
N TYR A 153 -0.40 -15.90 5.86
CA TYR A 153 -0.19 -17.14 6.61
C TYR A 153 0.09 -16.86 8.09
N LEU A 154 0.94 -15.89 8.39
CA LEU A 154 1.25 -15.50 9.78
C LEU A 154 0.02 -14.94 10.49
N VAL A 155 -0.82 -14.14 9.79
CA VAL A 155 -2.11 -13.68 10.31
C VAL A 155 -3.03 -14.87 10.60
N GLY A 156 -3.07 -15.87 9.72
CA GLY A 156 -3.83 -17.10 9.92
C GLY A 156 -3.41 -17.86 11.17
N VAL A 157 -2.09 -17.99 11.41
CA VAL A 157 -1.55 -18.61 12.63
C VAL A 157 -1.99 -17.85 13.88
N ALA A 158 -1.88 -16.51 13.87
CA ALA A 158 -2.30 -15.67 14.99
C ALA A 158 -3.80 -15.78 15.24
N SER A 159 -4.61 -15.73 14.19
CA SER A 159 -6.07 -15.82 14.25
C SER A 159 -6.54 -17.17 14.81
N ALA A 160 -5.95 -18.26 14.40
CA ALA A 160 -6.28 -19.59 14.91
C ALA A 160 -5.95 -19.71 16.41
N LYS A 161 -4.81 -19.19 16.85
CA LYS A 161 -4.44 -19.14 18.26
C LYS A 161 -5.41 -18.30 19.08
N LYS A 162 -5.81 -17.12 18.56
CA LYS A 162 -6.82 -16.28 19.22
C LYS A 162 -8.16 -16.98 19.30
N ALA A 163 -8.62 -17.62 18.23
CA ALA A 163 -9.88 -18.38 18.24
C ALA A 163 -9.85 -19.52 19.25
N GLN A 164 -8.75 -20.28 19.37
CA GLN A 164 -8.58 -21.29 20.41
C GLN A 164 -8.67 -20.72 21.82
N GLU A 165 -8.03 -19.57 22.08
CA GLU A 165 -8.11 -18.85 23.37
C GLU A 165 -9.57 -18.48 23.73
N LEU A 166 -10.36 -18.06 22.73
CA LEU A 166 -11.76 -17.72 22.88
C LEU A 166 -12.70 -18.95 22.96
N GLY A 167 -12.18 -20.16 22.71
CA GLY A 167 -12.98 -21.38 22.62
C GLY A 167 -13.80 -21.47 21.34
N GLN A 168 -13.36 -20.81 20.26
CA GLN A 168 -14.01 -20.81 18.95
C GLN A 168 -13.31 -21.78 18.01
N HIS A 169 -14.09 -22.35 17.07
CA HIS A 169 -13.62 -23.26 16.02
C HIS A 169 -13.73 -22.68 14.61
N LYS A 170 -14.00 -21.37 14.52
CA LYS A 170 -14.14 -20.64 13.27
C LYS A 170 -13.39 -19.32 13.33
N VAL A 171 -12.85 -18.93 12.18
CA VAL A 171 -12.29 -17.60 11.92
C VAL A 171 -12.81 -17.13 10.57
N ALA A 172 -12.77 -15.82 10.32
CA ALA A 172 -13.30 -15.27 9.09
C ALA A 172 -12.23 -14.51 8.27
N PHE A 173 -12.43 -14.53 6.95
CA PHE A 173 -11.70 -13.71 6.00
C PHE A 173 -12.68 -12.85 5.19
N ILE A 174 -12.42 -11.55 5.10
CA ILE A 174 -13.15 -10.64 4.21
C ILE A 174 -12.19 -10.12 3.15
N GLY A 175 -12.40 -10.57 1.90
CA GLY A 175 -11.69 -10.07 0.72
C GLY A 175 -12.43 -8.90 0.07
N GLY A 176 -11.70 -8.04 -0.63
CA GLY A 176 -12.28 -6.99 -1.46
C GLY A 176 -12.93 -7.56 -2.72
N MET A 177 -12.19 -7.66 -3.79
CA MET A 177 -12.61 -8.29 -5.06
C MET A 177 -11.77 -9.55 -5.31
N LYS A 178 -12.37 -10.59 -5.87
CA LYS A 178 -11.63 -11.79 -6.31
C LYS A 178 -10.59 -11.43 -7.37
N GLY A 179 -9.44 -12.07 -7.28
CA GLY A 179 -8.32 -11.86 -8.20
C GLY A 179 -7.03 -12.38 -7.60
N ASN A 180 -5.95 -12.47 -8.40
CA ASN A 180 -4.67 -13.08 -8.00
C ASN A 180 -4.15 -12.58 -6.64
N VAL A 181 -4.24 -11.28 -6.37
CA VAL A 181 -3.72 -10.67 -5.13
C VAL A 181 -4.56 -11.09 -3.92
N ILE A 182 -5.90 -10.98 -4.01
CA ILE A 182 -6.76 -11.29 -2.85
C ILE A 182 -6.87 -12.81 -2.65
N ASP A 183 -6.81 -13.59 -3.71
CA ASP A 183 -6.70 -15.05 -3.63
C ASP A 183 -5.40 -15.48 -2.91
N ALA A 184 -4.29 -14.75 -3.08
CA ALA A 184 -3.06 -15.01 -2.35
C ALA A 184 -3.23 -14.74 -0.83
N PHE A 185 -3.90 -13.65 -0.45
CA PHE A 185 -4.25 -13.40 0.96
C PHE A 185 -5.15 -14.50 1.53
N GLU A 186 -6.22 -14.90 0.82
CA GLU A 186 -7.13 -15.97 1.25
C GLU A 186 -6.40 -17.30 1.44
N ALA A 187 -5.59 -17.70 0.44
CA ALA A 187 -4.86 -18.96 0.47
C ALA A 187 -3.85 -19.00 1.62
N GLY A 188 -3.06 -17.95 1.78
CA GLY A 188 -2.10 -17.83 2.87
C GLY A 188 -2.77 -17.89 4.23
N TYR A 189 -3.83 -17.10 4.43
CA TYR A 189 -4.60 -17.08 5.67
C TYR A 189 -5.14 -18.46 6.02
N THR A 190 -5.85 -19.08 5.07
CA THR A 190 -6.44 -20.41 5.25
C THR A 190 -5.36 -21.46 5.58
N ALA A 191 -4.24 -21.45 4.87
CA ALA A 191 -3.13 -22.36 5.14
C ALA A 191 -2.51 -22.14 6.53
N GLY A 192 -2.38 -20.87 6.96
CA GLY A 192 -1.93 -20.52 8.29
C GLY A 192 -2.86 -21.02 9.39
N VAL A 193 -4.16 -20.81 9.24
CA VAL A 193 -5.18 -21.34 10.16
C VAL A 193 -5.11 -22.87 10.25
N LYS A 194 -5.10 -23.55 9.11
CA LYS A 194 -5.05 -25.02 9.03
C LYS A 194 -3.76 -25.62 9.56
N SER A 195 -2.67 -24.87 9.58
CA SER A 195 -1.40 -25.30 10.17
C SER A 195 -1.44 -25.38 11.70
N VAL A 196 -2.31 -24.62 12.34
CA VAL A 196 -2.56 -24.63 13.80
C VAL A 196 -3.64 -25.63 14.17
N ASP A 197 -4.74 -25.64 13.44
CA ASP A 197 -5.85 -26.56 13.64
C ASP A 197 -6.46 -26.95 12.29
N PRO A 198 -6.20 -28.20 11.81
CA PRO A 198 -6.77 -28.68 10.54
C PRO A 198 -8.31 -28.66 10.48
N ASN A 199 -8.97 -28.71 11.65
CA ASN A 199 -10.45 -28.76 11.74
C ASN A 199 -11.08 -27.36 11.87
N MET A 200 -10.31 -26.33 12.17
CA MET A 200 -10.82 -24.95 12.30
C MET A 200 -11.40 -24.48 10.98
N GLU A 201 -12.65 -24.04 10.96
CA GLU A 201 -13.30 -23.52 9.78
C GLU A 201 -12.82 -22.08 9.46
N VAL A 202 -12.75 -21.75 8.17
CA VAL A 202 -12.50 -20.40 7.67
C VAL A 202 -13.71 -19.96 6.85
N ASP A 203 -14.51 -19.02 7.37
CA ASP A 203 -15.60 -18.38 6.61
C ASP A 203 -14.99 -17.32 5.69
N VAL A 204 -15.08 -17.53 4.39
CA VAL A 204 -14.50 -16.62 3.39
C VAL A 204 -15.63 -15.83 2.73
N ARG A 205 -15.55 -14.52 2.80
CA ARG A 205 -16.51 -13.60 2.18
C ARG A 205 -15.82 -12.56 1.33
N TYR A 206 -16.47 -12.15 0.25
CA TYR A 206 -15.99 -11.09 -0.63
C TYR A 206 -16.99 -9.94 -0.66
N ALA A 207 -16.47 -8.73 -0.60
CA ALA A 207 -17.28 -7.50 -0.67
C ALA A 207 -17.62 -7.10 -2.12
N ASP A 208 -16.95 -7.70 -3.12
CA ASP A 208 -17.02 -7.29 -4.53
C ASP A 208 -16.78 -5.79 -4.73
N SER A 209 -15.94 -5.21 -3.86
CA SER A 209 -15.58 -3.80 -3.84
C SER A 209 -14.31 -3.59 -3.01
N PHE A 210 -13.53 -2.54 -3.30
CA PHE A 210 -12.47 -2.05 -2.42
C PHE A 210 -12.85 -0.72 -1.75
N SER A 211 -13.97 -0.10 -2.11
CA SER A 211 -14.34 1.26 -1.66
C SER A 211 -15.60 1.34 -0.80
N ASP A 212 -16.43 0.29 -0.78
CA ASP A 212 -17.74 0.29 -0.10
C ASP A 212 -17.63 -0.12 1.38
N ALA A 213 -17.38 0.85 2.27
CA ALA A 213 -17.30 0.60 3.70
C ALA A 213 -18.61 0.08 4.32
N ALA A 214 -19.78 0.39 3.73
CA ALA A 214 -21.05 -0.13 4.23
C ALA A 214 -21.17 -1.65 4.05
N LYS A 215 -20.65 -2.19 2.93
CA LYS A 215 -20.53 -3.66 2.76
C LYS A 215 -19.62 -4.27 3.82
N GLY A 216 -18.52 -3.61 4.19
CA GLY A 216 -17.64 -4.07 5.27
C GLY A 216 -18.37 -4.20 6.59
N GLN A 217 -19.18 -3.21 6.97
CA GLN A 217 -20.02 -3.26 8.18
C GLN A 217 -21.04 -4.42 8.11
N MET A 218 -21.75 -4.55 6.98
CA MET A 218 -22.76 -5.58 6.79
C MET A 218 -22.18 -7.00 6.90
N LEU A 219 -21.05 -7.26 6.24
CA LEU A 219 -20.38 -8.56 6.29
C LEU A 219 -19.88 -8.87 7.70
N THR A 220 -19.31 -7.90 8.39
CA THR A 220 -18.82 -8.04 9.78
C THR A 220 -19.98 -8.34 10.73
N ASN A 221 -21.09 -7.63 10.64
CA ASN A 221 -22.27 -7.88 11.44
C ASN A 221 -22.80 -9.31 11.24
N ALA A 222 -22.84 -9.78 9.98
CA ALA A 222 -23.28 -11.14 9.68
C ALA A 222 -22.32 -12.22 10.21
N LEU A 223 -21.01 -11.98 10.26
CA LEU A 223 -20.02 -12.89 10.85
C LEU A 223 -20.20 -12.96 12.37
N ILE A 224 -20.33 -11.79 13.03
CA ILE A 224 -20.54 -11.71 14.48
C ILE A 224 -21.85 -12.42 14.89
N ALA A 225 -22.92 -12.26 14.11
CA ALA A 225 -24.18 -12.95 14.35
C ALA A 225 -24.05 -14.49 14.24
N ASN A 226 -23.06 -14.98 13.50
CA ASN A 226 -22.68 -16.39 13.41
C ASN A 226 -21.64 -16.83 14.45
N ASN A 227 -21.38 -16.00 15.46
CA ASN A 227 -20.40 -16.25 16.52
C ASN A 227 -18.94 -16.34 16.03
N GLU A 228 -18.60 -15.57 15.00
CA GLU A 228 -17.27 -15.50 14.40
C GLU A 228 -16.61 -14.17 14.80
N HIS A 229 -15.73 -14.20 15.80
CA HIS A 229 -15.19 -13.00 16.46
C HIS A 229 -13.72 -12.72 16.12
N VAL A 230 -13.09 -13.52 15.26
CA VAL A 230 -11.72 -13.30 14.79
C VAL A 230 -11.75 -13.14 13.27
N ILE A 231 -11.52 -11.91 12.79
CA ILE A 231 -11.76 -11.52 11.41
C ILE A 231 -10.46 -10.94 10.83
N PHE A 232 -10.01 -11.45 9.69
CA PHE A 232 -8.99 -10.81 8.87
C PHE A 232 -9.64 -10.16 7.66
N GLN A 233 -9.31 -8.92 7.38
CA GLN A 233 -9.76 -8.22 6.19
C GLN A 233 -8.59 -7.88 5.25
N ALA A 234 -8.76 -8.17 3.96
CA ALA A 234 -7.89 -7.76 2.86
C ALA A 234 -8.75 -7.08 1.78
N ALA A 235 -9.27 -5.89 2.09
CA ALA A 235 -10.38 -5.30 1.36
C ALA A 235 -10.28 -3.78 1.14
N GLY A 236 -9.10 -3.17 1.32
CA GLY A 236 -8.91 -1.74 1.13
C GLY A 236 -9.83 -0.89 2.03
N ALA A 237 -10.50 0.11 1.46
CA ALA A 237 -11.38 1.01 2.24
C ALA A 237 -12.66 0.31 2.77
N VAL A 238 -13.06 -0.84 2.24
CA VAL A 238 -14.10 -1.71 2.84
C VAL A 238 -13.71 -2.09 4.27
N GLY A 239 -12.41 -2.29 4.55
CA GLY A 239 -11.85 -2.56 5.87
C GLY A 239 -12.24 -1.52 6.92
N LYS A 240 -12.42 -0.23 6.55
CA LYS A 240 -12.92 0.80 7.47
C LYS A 240 -14.27 0.43 8.06
N GLY A 241 -15.13 -0.19 7.26
CA GLY A 241 -16.43 -0.71 7.70
C GLY A 241 -16.27 -1.85 8.69
N VAL A 242 -15.33 -2.77 8.47
CA VAL A 242 -15.02 -3.88 9.38
C VAL A 242 -14.60 -3.34 10.75
N PHE A 243 -13.66 -2.40 10.77
CA PHE A 243 -13.22 -1.75 12.01
C PHE A 243 -14.35 -0.99 12.71
N THR A 244 -15.20 -0.30 11.96
CA THR A 244 -16.33 0.46 12.51
C THR A 244 -17.32 -0.45 13.22
N GLU A 245 -17.70 -1.57 12.61
CA GLU A 245 -18.64 -2.53 13.21
C GLU A 245 -18.03 -3.23 14.42
N ALA A 246 -16.80 -3.72 14.33
CA ALA A 246 -16.09 -4.31 15.46
C ALA A 246 -16.00 -3.36 16.66
N LYS A 247 -15.72 -2.07 16.40
CA LYS A 247 -15.69 -1.02 17.42
C LYS A 247 -17.05 -0.81 18.06
N ALA A 248 -18.12 -0.77 17.27
CA ALA A 248 -19.48 -0.57 17.76
C ALA A 248 -19.92 -1.72 18.68
N VAL A 249 -19.56 -2.96 18.37
CA VAL A 249 -19.83 -4.14 19.20
C VAL A 249 -18.96 -4.10 20.47
N ASN A 250 -17.66 -3.95 20.34
CA ASN A 250 -16.72 -4.00 21.46
C ASN A 250 -16.97 -2.89 22.49
N SER A 251 -17.46 -1.72 22.06
CA SER A 251 -17.79 -0.61 22.97
C SER A 251 -18.97 -0.92 23.90
N LYS A 252 -19.77 -1.95 23.61
CA LYS A 252 -20.90 -2.41 24.44
C LYS A 252 -20.53 -3.57 25.37
N LEU A 253 -19.32 -4.10 25.25
CA LEU A 253 -18.81 -5.26 25.99
C LEU A 253 -17.74 -4.83 27.01
N PRO A 254 -17.56 -5.59 28.14
CA PRO A 254 -16.35 -5.50 28.93
C PRO A 254 -15.13 -5.94 28.13
N ASN A 255 -13.96 -5.36 28.41
CA ASN A 255 -12.75 -5.63 27.63
C ASN A 255 -12.28 -7.11 27.65
N ASP A 256 -12.63 -7.85 28.69
CA ASP A 256 -12.34 -9.26 28.91
C ASP A 256 -13.49 -10.20 28.46
N SER A 257 -14.49 -9.68 27.76
CA SER A 257 -15.57 -10.49 27.19
C SER A 257 -15.02 -11.49 26.18
N LYS A 258 -15.54 -12.73 26.22
CA LYS A 258 -15.29 -13.76 25.20
C LYS A 258 -15.94 -13.43 23.85
N ASP A 259 -16.94 -12.54 23.86
CA ASP A 259 -17.62 -12.05 22.66
C ASP A 259 -16.89 -10.84 22.04
N LYS A 260 -15.73 -10.47 22.55
CA LYS A 260 -14.91 -9.41 21.95
C LYS A 260 -14.48 -9.80 20.55
N VAL A 261 -14.73 -8.88 19.61
CA VAL A 261 -14.34 -9.05 18.21
C VAL A 261 -12.91 -8.58 18.02
N TYR A 262 -12.08 -9.41 17.42
CA TYR A 262 -10.70 -9.11 17.03
C TYR A 262 -10.60 -8.97 15.52
N VAL A 263 -9.90 -7.94 15.06
CA VAL A 263 -9.69 -7.66 13.64
C VAL A 263 -8.21 -7.66 13.34
N SER A 264 -7.83 -8.34 12.26
CA SER A 264 -6.52 -8.17 11.65
C SER A 264 -6.63 -7.23 10.45
N GLY A 265 -5.72 -6.24 10.40
CA GLY A 265 -5.63 -5.26 9.32
C GLY A 265 -4.76 -5.71 8.16
N VAL A 266 -4.65 -4.87 7.13
CA VAL A 266 -3.92 -5.14 5.89
C VAL A 266 -3.09 -3.94 5.42
N ASP A 267 -2.07 -4.19 4.65
CA ASP A 267 -1.15 -3.29 3.96
C ASP A 267 -0.25 -2.46 4.90
N MET A 268 -0.80 -1.78 5.87
CA MET A 268 -0.07 -0.94 6.80
C MET A 268 -0.49 -1.20 8.26
N ASP A 269 0.20 -0.58 9.21
CA ASP A 269 -0.19 -0.66 10.62
C ASP A 269 -1.49 0.11 10.89
N GLN A 270 -2.60 -0.60 10.93
CA GLN A 270 -3.95 -0.10 11.22
C GLN A 270 -4.32 -0.18 12.71
N THR A 271 -3.34 -0.39 13.61
CA THR A 271 -3.59 -0.59 15.04
C THR A 271 -4.41 0.55 15.65
N ALA A 272 -4.17 1.80 15.24
CA ALA A 272 -4.93 2.95 15.76
C ALA A 272 -6.43 2.90 15.45
N MET A 273 -6.85 2.23 14.38
CA MET A 273 -8.26 2.06 14.03
C MET A 273 -9.02 1.20 15.07
N GLY A 274 -8.30 0.32 15.76
CA GLY A 274 -8.85 -0.54 16.79
C GLY A 274 -9.00 0.09 18.18
N ASP A 275 -8.61 1.35 18.36
CA ASP A 275 -8.73 2.04 19.65
C ASP A 275 -10.19 2.33 19.98
N TYR A 276 -10.62 1.94 21.19
CA TYR A 276 -11.97 2.16 21.69
C TYR A 276 -12.00 2.29 23.22
N LYS A 277 -13.18 2.61 23.75
CA LYS A 277 -13.50 2.47 25.18
C LYS A 277 -14.56 1.40 25.31
N ASP A 278 -14.36 0.49 26.26
CA ASP A 278 -15.34 -0.54 26.62
C ASP A 278 -16.56 0.05 27.35
N VAL A 279 -17.54 -0.80 27.65
CA VAL A 279 -18.79 -0.40 28.37
C VAL A 279 -18.51 0.27 29.73
N ASN A 280 -17.35 -0.01 30.33
CA ASN A 280 -16.91 0.57 31.60
C ASN A 280 -16.07 1.84 31.44
N GLY A 281 -15.88 2.33 30.20
CA GLY A 281 -15.07 3.49 29.86
C GLY A 281 -13.55 3.22 29.82
N LYS A 282 -13.10 1.96 29.98
CA LYS A 282 -11.70 1.58 29.96
C LYS A 282 -11.19 1.59 28.52
N LYS A 283 -10.06 2.25 28.28
CA LYS A 283 -9.38 2.24 26.96
C LYS A 283 -8.86 0.84 26.63
N SER A 284 -9.09 0.41 25.41
CA SER A 284 -8.64 -0.87 24.86
C SER A 284 -8.40 -0.76 23.36
N ASN A 285 -7.87 -1.84 22.80
CA ASN A 285 -7.68 -2.02 21.37
C ASN A 285 -8.10 -3.44 20.99
N PHE A 286 -8.63 -3.62 19.77
CA PHE A 286 -9.09 -4.92 19.28
C PHE A 286 -8.32 -5.43 18.06
N VAL A 287 -7.28 -4.72 17.61
CA VAL A 287 -6.45 -5.20 16.51
C VAL A 287 -5.55 -6.32 17.01
N LEU A 288 -5.71 -7.50 16.40
CA LEU A 288 -4.88 -8.66 16.70
C LEU A 288 -3.48 -8.48 16.07
N THR A 289 -3.45 -8.25 14.78
CA THR A 289 -2.23 -8.01 14.00
C THR A 289 -2.58 -7.26 12.70
N ASN A 290 -1.59 -6.91 11.90
CA ASN A 290 -1.78 -6.38 10.55
C ASN A 290 -0.87 -7.15 9.59
N SER A 291 -1.40 -7.61 8.46
CA SER A 291 -0.62 -8.09 7.33
C SER A 291 -0.02 -6.89 6.60
N LEU A 292 1.28 -6.74 6.68
CA LEU A 292 1.97 -5.60 6.07
C LEU A 292 2.36 -5.93 4.63
N THR A 293 2.05 -5.01 3.71
CA THR A 293 2.55 -4.98 2.33
C THR A 293 3.33 -3.69 2.14
N ASN A 294 4.66 -3.78 2.11
CA ASN A 294 5.53 -2.60 2.10
C ASN A 294 5.61 -1.95 0.70
N VAL A 295 4.45 -1.62 0.13
CA VAL A 295 4.30 -1.03 -1.22
C VAL A 295 5.14 0.23 -1.37
N GLY A 296 5.09 1.11 -0.37
CA GLY A 296 5.87 2.34 -0.37
C GLY A 296 7.37 2.09 -0.43
N GLN A 297 7.87 1.08 0.29
CA GLN A 297 9.29 0.69 0.23
C GLN A 297 9.64 0.11 -1.13
N GLY A 298 8.81 -0.76 -1.71
CA GLY A 298 9.02 -1.31 -3.04
C GLY A 298 9.07 -0.23 -4.10
N LEU A 299 8.11 0.70 -4.10
CA LEU A 299 8.08 1.84 -5.02
C LEU A 299 9.34 2.73 -4.88
N LYS A 300 9.73 3.04 -3.64
CA LYS A 300 10.94 3.81 -3.36
C LYS A 300 12.20 3.13 -3.90
N LEU A 301 12.35 1.82 -3.68
CA LEU A 301 13.52 1.06 -4.16
C LEU A 301 13.61 1.08 -5.69
N ILE A 302 12.50 0.89 -6.40
CA ILE A 302 12.47 0.97 -7.87
C ILE A 302 12.77 2.40 -8.36
N ALA A 303 12.28 3.42 -7.66
CA ALA A 303 12.60 4.82 -7.98
C ALA A 303 14.09 5.12 -7.83
N GLU A 304 14.71 4.70 -6.71
CA GLU A 304 16.15 4.85 -6.46
C GLU A 304 17.00 4.09 -7.47
N GLN A 305 16.61 2.86 -7.81
CA GLN A 305 17.28 2.06 -8.84
C GLN A 305 17.20 2.74 -10.20
N SER A 306 16.03 3.25 -10.56
CA SER A 306 15.78 3.95 -11.83
C SER A 306 16.55 5.26 -11.94
N LYS A 307 16.68 6.02 -10.83
CA LYS A 307 17.49 7.23 -10.73
C LYS A 307 18.96 6.95 -11.01
N ARG A 308 19.49 5.81 -10.58
CA ARG A 308 20.86 5.37 -10.88
C ARG A 308 21.08 4.90 -12.32
N GLY A 309 20.02 4.88 -13.15
CA GLY A 309 20.10 4.42 -14.55
C GLY A 309 19.85 2.92 -14.74
N ASP A 310 19.53 2.19 -13.67
CA ASP A 310 19.28 0.73 -13.69
C ASP A 310 17.79 0.42 -13.53
N PHE A 311 16.96 0.92 -14.46
CA PHE A 311 15.53 0.63 -14.47
C PHE A 311 15.26 -0.83 -14.85
N PRO A 312 14.52 -1.62 -14.06
CA PRO A 312 14.29 -3.03 -14.32
C PRO A 312 13.13 -3.27 -15.31
N GLY A 313 13.12 -2.56 -16.43
CA GLY A 313 12.08 -2.67 -17.45
C GLY A 313 12.00 -4.07 -18.06
N GLY A 314 10.78 -4.55 -18.29
CA GLY A 314 10.47 -5.90 -18.76
C GLY A 314 10.74 -7.01 -17.74
N LYS A 315 11.04 -6.67 -16.47
CA LYS A 315 11.31 -7.62 -15.40
C LYS A 315 10.23 -7.56 -14.32
N VAL A 316 10.10 -8.67 -13.59
CA VAL A 316 9.29 -8.77 -12.38
C VAL A 316 10.24 -8.75 -11.17
N THR A 317 9.95 -7.88 -10.21
CA THR A 317 10.59 -7.87 -8.89
C THR A 317 9.55 -8.33 -7.87
N SER A 318 9.85 -9.38 -7.12
CA SER A 318 8.96 -9.90 -6.08
C SER A 318 9.61 -9.70 -4.72
N TYR A 319 8.87 -9.13 -3.78
CA TYR A 319 9.28 -8.88 -2.40
C TYR A 319 8.55 -9.85 -1.44
N ASP A 320 9.29 -10.41 -0.49
CA ASP A 320 8.81 -11.44 0.44
C ASP A 320 9.09 -11.13 1.92
N LEU A 321 8.87 -12.10 2.82
CA LEU A 321 9.17 -11.98 4.25
C LEU A 321 10.67 -11.78 4.50
N LYS A 322 11.53 -12.44 3.72
CA LYS A 322 12.97 -12.47 3.94
C LYS A 322 13.63 -11.15 3.64
N ASP A 323 13.13 -10.42 2.64
CA ASP A 323 13.62 -9.08 2.27
C ASP A 323 12.82 -7.95 2.94
N GLY A 324 11.81 -8.30 3.74
CA GLY A 324 10.97 -7.35 4.44
C GLY A 324 9.92 -6.69 3.56
N GLY A 325 9.65 -7.24 2.37
CA GLY A 325 8.60 -6.74 1.48
C GLY A 325 7.20 -6.96 2.00
N VAL A 326 7.02 -8.01 2.80
CA VAL A 326 5.80 -8.29 3.55
C VAL A 326 6.13 -8.65 5.00
N GLY A 327 5.13 -8.63 5.89
CA GLY A 327 5.34 -8.95 7.30
C GLY A 327 4.05 -8.85 8.10
N ILE A 328 4.18 -8.88 9.43
CA ILE A 328 3.07 -8.62 10.34
C ILE A 328 3.48 -7.69 11.48
N THR A 329 2.50 -6.98 12.08
CA THR A 329 2.70 -6.30 13.35
C THR A 329 2.54 -7.28 14.52
N THR A 330 3.29 -7.07 15.60
CA THR A 330 3.27 -8.00 16.76
C THR A 330 2.72 -7.38 18.04
N LYS A 331 2.37 -6.10 18.03
CA LYS A 331 1.96 -5.36 19.24
C LYS A 331 0.67 -5.88 19.88
N GLY A 332 -0.27 -6.37 19.07
CA GLY A 332 -1.55 -6.92 19.54
C GLY A 332 -1.49 -8.39 19.94
N LEU A 333 -0.40 -9.08 19.64
CA LEU A 333 -0.22 -10.50 19.91
C LEU A 333 0.19 -10.74 21.37
N ASN A 334 -0.40 -11.76 22.00
CA ASN A 334 0.10 -12.28 23.27
C ASN A 334 1.39 -13.12 23.06
N ALA A 335 1.98 -13.61 24.13
CA ALA A 335 3.26 -14.34 24.08
C ALA A 335 3.17 -15.65 23.27
N GLU A 336 2.05 -16.38 23.38
CA GLU A 336 1.84 -17.63 22.65
C GLU A 336 1.63 -17.40 21.16
N GLU A 337 0.78 -16.42 20.81
CA GLU A 337 0.54 -15.99 19.42
C GLU A 337 1.82 -15.52 18.76
N LYS A 338 2.60 -14.68 19.48
CA LYS A 338 3.89 -14.21 18.97
C LYS A 338 4.87 -15.35 18.75
N ALA A 339 5.03 -16.28 19.68
CA ALA A 339 5.93 -17.41 19.54
C ALA A 339 5.52 -18.32 18.36
N ALA A 340 4.21 -18.54 18.17
CA ALA A 340 3.70 -19.32 17.05
C ALA A 340 3.96 -18.65 15.70
N THR A 341 3.73 -17.35 15.60
CA THR A 341 3.98 -16.59 14.38
C THR A 341 5.46 -16.44 14.07
N ASP A 342 6.33 -16.23 15.07
CA ASP A 342 7.80 -16.19 14.89
C ASP A 342 8.33 -17.54 14.36
N LYS A 343 7.85 -18.67 14.91
CA LYS A 343 8.18 -20.02 14.44
C LYS A 343 7.73 -20.24 12.98
N ALA A 344 6.51 -19.82 12.66
CA ALA A 344 5.97 -19.94 11.31
C ALA A 344 6.76 -19.07 10.32
N LYS A 345 7.11 -17.84 10.67
CA LYS A 345 7.94 -16.94 9.89
C LYS A 345 9.29 -17.60 9.57
N GLN A 346 9.99 -18.12 10.58
CA GLN A 346 11.27 -18.78 10.39
C GLN A 346 11.15 -20.00 9.46
N ALA A 347 10.07 -20.77 9.57
CA ALA A 347 9.84 -21.93 8.71
C ALA A 347 9.62 -21.56 7.24
N ILE A 348 8.95 -20.42 6.98
CA ILE A 348 8.77 -19.87 5.62
C ILE A 348 10.13 -19.37 5.08
N GLU A 349 10.86 -18.57 5.85
CA GLU A 349 12.18 -18.02 5.47
C GLU A 349 13.22 -19.10 5.21
N ASP A 350 13.16 -20.22 5.96
CA ASP A 350 14.01 -21.40 5.75
C ASP A 350 13.55 -22.26 4.56
N GLY A 351 12.42 -21.96 3.92
CA GLY A 351 11.84 -22.74 2.82
C GLY A 351 11.22 -24.07 3.25
N LYS A 352 11.04 -24.30 4.56
CA LYS A 352 10.39 -25.51 5.12
C LYS A 352 8.89 -25.51 4.91
N VAL A 353 8.28 -24.31 4.85
CA VAL A 353 6.87 -24.10 4.53
C VAL A 353 6.79 -23.33 3.22
N LYS A 354 6.13 -23.93 2.25
CA LYS A 354 5.74 -23.27 1.00
C LYS A 354 4.28 -22.86 1.12
N VAL A 355 4.06 -21.57 1.25
CA VAL A 355 2.70 -21.01 1.37
C VAL A 355 2.01 -21.04 0.00
N PRO A 356 0.78 -21.57 -0.11
CA PRO A 356 0.03 -21.50 -1.37
C PRO A 356 -0.37 -20.02 -1.65
N ASN A 357 -0.31 -19.64 -2.91
CA ASN A 357 -0.65 -18.28 -3.37
C ASN A 357 -2.03 -18.19 -4.07
N HIS A 358 -2.80 -19.27 -4.07
CA HIS A 358 -4.19 -19.29 -4.55
C HIS A 358 -4.97 -20.41 -3.85
N PRO A 359 -6.29 -20.25 -3.62
CA PRO A 359 -7.14 -21.30 -3.11
C PRO A 359 -7.27 -22.45 -4.10
N ALA A 360 -7.55 -23.65 -3.59
CA ALA A 360 -7.79 -24.80 -4.44
C ALA A 360 -9.02 -24.56 -5.37
N GLY A 361 -8.82 -24.71 -6.67
CA GLY A 361 -9.84 -24.48 -7.69
C GLY A 361 -10.06 -23.01 -8.08
N SER A 362 -9.23 -22.09 -7.64
CA SER A 362 -9.26 -20.71 -8.14
C SER A 362 -8.94 -20.66 -9.64
N GLU A 363 -9.70 -19.85 -10.38
CA GLU A 363 -9.40 -19.50 -11.77
C GLU A 363 -8.22 -18.53 -11.90
N TYR A 364 -7.88 -17.84 -10.81
CA TYR A 364 -6.75 -16.92 -10.69
C TYR A 364 -5.50 -17.68 -10.22
N ASN A 365 -4.84 -18.35 -11.15
CA ASN A 365 -3.68 -19.20 -10.88
C ASN A 365 -2.46 -18.72 -11.67
N GLN A 366 -1.98 -17.52 -11.36
CA GLN A 366 -0.72 -17.05 -11.94
C GLN A 366 0.42 -17.36 -10.97
N ASN A 367 1.32 -18.24 -11.38
CA ASN A 367 2.58 -18.48 -10.69
C ASN A 367 3.56 -17.36 -11.05
N PHE A 368 3.88 -16.49 -10.12
CA PHE A 368 4.89 -15.45 -10.25
C PHE A 368 6.19 -15.85 -9.55
#